data_e6ab4477cba4e13b1c3ee88a661a4862
#
_entry.id   e6ab4477cba4e13b1c3ee88a661a4862
#
_cell.length_a   1.000
_cell.length_b   1.000
_cell.length_c   1.000
_cell.angle_alpha   90.00
_cell.angle_beta   90.00
_cell.angle_gamma   90.00
#
_symmetry.space_group_name_H-M   'P 1'
#
loop_
_entity.id
_entity.type
_entity.pdbx_description
1 polymer ?
#
loop_
_entity_poly.entity_id
_entity_poly.type
_entity_poly.pdbx_seq_one_letter_code
_entity_poly.pdbx_strand_id
1 'polypeptide(L)'
;MALEVPYRSIPDMFFKRVAATPNGQAFAVPNADDSGMVWYTWAQVGERASAIAAGLRDLGVGLEDRVAILSGTRYEWVLADLGINAAGAATTTVYPTTEPEDASYIVANSGSKVLIAENAQQALKIAGVETDVTHVVLIDGLADASATPPQLTLAELEERGAAALRERPTLISEVVESIGPDNLATLIYTSGTTGRPKGVQLLHAGWTWEGVAQQGLGLFESTDLQYLWLPLSHSFGKTLLCGIIHVGVPTYVDGRVDKLVDMLSVVQPTLMCAAPRIFEKVYNKTVTTALAGGGAKAKIFHWAVATGKQKVALEQAGKPLPGALKLKFAVAEKLVFSKLQTRLGGRLRVLVSGSAPLSREIAEFFAAANLPIMEGYGLTESSAANFVNRLEKLKIGTVGLPLGDLECKIDTDGEVLLRGRPVMRGYHNLPKETAESFTEDGWLRTGDIGELDADGFLSITDRKKDLVKTSGGKYIAPSAIEGQFKAVCPYTSQAVVVGQARNFVTMLISLDEDAIKGWAAGGPLEGKSYEQIVAAPETEKMVAGYIEELNGKLNRWETIKKFAILPRDLSIEAGEITPSMKIKRRSVESNFSEQIDKMYAGSLAQI
;
A
#
# COMPACT_ATOMS: atom_id res chain seq x y z
N MET A 1 26.08 -4.92 12.15
CA MET A 1 25.81 -4.88 13.61
C MET A 1 24.32 -5.11 13.81
N ALA A 2 23.93 -5.88 14.84
CA ALA A 2 22.52 -6.07 15.14
C ALA A 2 21.86 -4.72 15.48
N LEU A 3 20.66 -4.48 14.98
CA LEU A 3 19.89 -3.28 15.30
C LEU A 3 19.43 -3.35 16.75
N GLU A 4 19.77 -2.34 17.56
CA GLU A 4 19.29 -2.25 18.93
C GLU A 4 17.84 -1.74 18.93
N VAL A 5 16.92 -2.53 19.48
CA VAL A 5 15.51 -2.18 19.61
C VAL A 5 15.17 -2.04 21.09
N PRO A 6 14.97 -0.82 21.61
CA PRO A 6 14.81 -0.57 23.05
C PRO A 6 13.38 -0.83 23.56
N TYR A 7 12.61 -1.62 22.83
CA TYR A 7 11.19 -1.89 23.10
C TYR A 7 10.93 -3.40 23.14
N ARG A 8 10.14 -3.81 24.15
CA ARG A 8 9.70 -5.21 24.25
C ARG A 8 8.47 -5.50 23.38
N SER A 9 7.63 -4.49 23.15
CA SER A 9 6.36 -4.63 22.45
C SER A 9 5.88 -3.30 21.87
N ILE A 10 4.88 -3.34 20.98
CA ILE A 10 4.23 -2.11 20.45
C ILE A 10 3.71 -1.23 21.59
N PRO A 11 2.94 -1.73 22.59
CA PRO A 11 2.47 -0.88 23.67
C PRO A 11 3.61 -0.32 24.54
N ASP A 12 4.71 -1.06 24.76
CA ASP A 12 5.90 -0.52 25.44
C ASP A 12 6.48 0.67 24.65
N MET A 13 6.61 0.55 23.33
CA MET A 13 7.05 1.64 22.45
C MET A 13 6.09 2.83 22.52
N PHE A 14 4.79 2.58 22.46
CA PHE A 14 3.75 3.60 22.48
C PHE A 14 3.73 4.38 23.81
N PHE A 15 3.71 3.70 24.96
CA PHE A 15 3.67 4.40 26.26
C PHE A 15 4.98 5.12 26.58
N LYS A 16 6.13 4.62 26.09
CA LYS A 16 7.38 5.40 26.14
C LYS A 16 7.30 6.68 25.30
N ARG A 17 6.62 6.66 24.14
CA ARG A 17 6.35 7.86 23.35
C ARG A 17 5.42 8.83 24.09
N VAL A 18 4.33 8.33 24.66
CA VAL A 18 3.41 9.15 25.48
C VAL A 18 4.17 9.85 26.62
N ALA A 19 5.01 9.12 27.33
CA ALA A 19 5.80 9.68 28.44
C ALA A 19 6.85 10.71 27.96
N ALA A 20 7.47 10.48 26.80
CA ALA A 20 8.52 11.36 26.28
C ALA A 20 7.98 12.71 25.77
N THR A 21 6.81 12.74 25.15
CA THR A 21 6.24 13.96 24.55
C THR A 21 4.72 14.07 24.77
N PRO A 22 4.22 14.09 26.03
CA PRO A 22 2.79 13.99 26.33
C PRO A 22 1.93 15.07 25.66
N ASN A 23 2.45 16.30 25.59
CA ASN A 23 1.77 17.45 25.00
C ASN A 23 2.06 17.65 23.52
N GLY A 24 2.90 16.80 22.92
CA GLY A 24 3.20 16.86 21.48
C GLY A 24 1.98 16.44 20.65
N GLN A 25 1.86 17.01 19.46
CA GLN A 25 0.87 16.60 18.47
C GLN A 25 1.14 15.15 18.05
N ALA A 26 0.13 14.30 18.18
CA ALA A 26 0.20 12.90 17.77
C ALA A 26 -0.56 12.68 16.47
N PHE A 27 -1.87 12.79 16.53
CA PHE A 27 -2.75 12.55 15.39
C PHE A 27 -3.69 13.72 15.15
N ALA A 28 -4.02 13.97 13.89
CA ALA A 28 -5.06 14.89 13.48
C ALA A 28 -6.10 14.17 12.61
N VAL A 29 -7.31 14.69 12.66
CA VAL A 29 -8.44 14.28 11.81
C VAL A 29 -8.99 15.49 11.06
N PRO A 30 -9.74 15.32 9.96
CA PRO A 30 -10.44 16.42 9.32
C PRO A 30 -11.43 17.07 10.30
N ASN A 31 -11.56 18.39 10.22
CA ASN A 31 -12.69 19.07 10.85
C ASN A 31 -13.98 18.82 10.04
N ALA A 32 -15.12 19.26 10.56
CA ALA A 32 -16.44 18.91 10.01
C ALA A 32 -16.69 19.36 8.56
N ASP A 33 -15.98 20.40 8.10
CA ASP A 33 -16.11 20.97 6.74
C ASP A 33 -14.91 20.73 5.83
N ASP A 34 -14.00 19.85 6.23
CA ASP A 34 -12.76 19.53 5.52
C ASP A 34 -11.81 20.74 5.28
N SER A 35 -12.02 21.87 5.98
CA SER A 35 -11.21 23.08 5.79
C SER A 35 -9.96 23.13 6.68
N GLY A 36 -9.82 22.19 7.63
CA GLY A 36 -8.73 22.17 8.60
C GLY A 36 -8.62 20.84 9.34
N MET A 37 -7.87 20.86 10.44
CA MET A 37 -7.52 19.68 11.21
C MET A 37 -7.82 19.87 12.69
N VAL A 38 -8.30 18.80 13.35
CA VAL A 38 -8.43 18.70 14.82
C VAL A 38 -7.31 17.81 15.33
N TRP A 39 -6.48 18.34 16.23
CA TRP A 39 -5.32 17.66 16.78
C TRP A 39 -5.58 17.00 18.12
N TYR A 40 -4.99 15.82 18.30
CA TYR A 40 -4.89 15.10 19.57
C TYR A 40 -3.43 14.99 19.99
N THR A 41 -3.17 15.18 21.30
CA THR A 41 -1.83 15.02 21.89
C THR A 41 -1.54 13.55 22.21
N TRP A 42 -0.27 13.20 22.38
CA TRP A 42 0.12 11.86 22.82
C TRP A 42 -0.52 11.46 24.15
N ALA A 43 -0.69 12.39 25.09
CA ALA A 43 -1.38 12.14 26.35
C ALA A 43 -2.86 11.74 26.15
N GLN A 44 -3.59 12.48 25.30
CA GLN A 44 -4.98 12.17 24.97
C GLN A 44 -5.13 10.82 24.27
N VAL A 45 -4.21 10.49 23.35
CA VAL A 45 -4.18 9.17 22.69
C VAL A 45 -3.89 8.08 23.72
N GLY A 46 -2.93 8.31 24.63
CA GLY A 46 -2.58 7.37 25.71
C GLY A 46 -3.72 7.09 26.66
N GLU A 47 -4.47 8.12 27.06
CA GLU A 47 -5.64 8.00 27.92
C GLU A 47 -6.73 7.14 27.26
N ARG A 48 -7.10 7.46 26.01
CA ARG A 48 -8.13 6.72 25.27
C ARG A 48 -7.72 5.28 24.99
N ALA A 49 -6.47 5.05 24.53
CA ALA A 49 -5.97 3.70 24.29
C ALA A 49 -5.94 2.86 25.57
N SER A 50 -5.59 3.44 26.72
CA SER A 50 -5.65 2.77 28.02
C SER A 50 -7.08 2.41 28.42
N ALA A 51 -8.03 3.30 28.18
CA ALA A 51 -9.45 3.04 28.45
C ALA A 51 -9.99 1.91 27.56
N ILE A 52 -9.69 1.92 26.24
CA ILE A 52 -10.05 0.82 25.33
C ILE A 52 -9.44 -0.50 25.80
N ALA A 53 -8.15 -0.50 26.17
CA ALA A 53 -7.46 -1.69 26.65
C ALA A 53 -8.11 -2.27 27.91
N ALA A 54 -8.41 -1.42 28.90
CA ALA A 54 -9.07 -1.84 30.14
C ALA A 54 -10.51 -2.32 29.89
N GLY A 55 -11.25 -1.68 28.98
CA GLY A 55 -12.57 -2.14 28.55
C GLY A 55 -12.52 -3.53 27.88
N LEU A 56 -11.56 -3.78 27.02
CA LEU A 56 -11.35 -5.10 26.42
C LEU A 56 -10.99 -6.16 27.47
N ARG A 57 -10.17 -5.81 28.48
CA ARG A 57 -9.87 -6.69 29.61
C ARG A 57 -11.13 -7.02 30.42
N ASP A 58 -12.02 -6.04 30.64
CA ASP A 58 -13.31 -6.23 31.29
C ASP A 58 -14.24 -7.17 30.52
N LEU A 59 -14.16 -7.15 29.18
CA LEU A 59 -14.85 -8.10 28.29
C LEU A 59 -14.16 -9.49 28.24
N GLY A 60 -13.13 -9.75 29.02
CA GLY A 60 -12.45 -11.05 29.11
C GLY A 60 -11.39 -11.29 28.06
N VAL A 61 -10.94 -10.26 27.33
CA VAL A 61 -9.83 -10.38 26.37
C VAL A 61 -8.50 -10.53 27.12
N GLY A 62 -7.74 -11.58 26.80
CA GLY A 62 -6.48 -11.95 27.44
C GLY A 62 -5.26 -11.80 26.52
N LEU A 63 -4.10 -12.28 27.04
CA LEU A 63 -2.86 -12.29 26.28
C LEU A 63 -2.97 -13.19 25.04
N GLU A 64 -2.54 -12.67 23.88
CA GLU A 64 -2.63 -13.32 22.57
C GLU A 64 -4.05 -13.69 22.10
N ASP A 65 -5.11 -13.26 22.80
CA ASP A 65 -6.45 -13.30 22.23
C ASP A 65 -6.51 -12.38 21.00
N ARG A 66 -7.45 -12.64 20.09
CA ARG A 66 -7.61 -11.80 18.90
C ARG A 66 -8.83 -10.91 19.04
N VAL A 67 -8.67 -9.68 18.58
CA VAL A 67 -9.76 -8.72 18.42
C VAL A 67 -9.74 -8.27 16.96
N ALA A 68 -10.84 -8.46 16.24
CA ALA A 68 -10.94 -8.06 14.85
C ALA A 68 -11.30 -6.58 14.74
N ILE A 69 -10.65 -5.86 13.79
CA ILE A 69 -11.05 -4.52 13.39
C ILE A 69 -11.54 -4.59 11.94
N LEU A 70 -12.81 -4.25 11.70
CA LEU A 70 -13.45 -4.18 10.41
C LEU A 70 -13.88 -2.73 10.14
N SER A 71 -12.92 -1.91 9.70
CA SER A 71 -13.09 -0.47 9.50
C SER A 71 -12.07 0.07 8.50
N GLY A 72 -12.41 1.18 7.87
CA GLY A 72 -11.50 2.00 7.08
C GLY A 72 -10.41 2.67 7.92
N THR A 73 -9.45 3.28 7.22
CA THR A 73 -8.39 4.06 7.87
C THR A 73 -8.96 5.33 8.47
N ARG A 74 -8.96 5.39 9.80
CA ARG A 74 -9.45 6.50 10.60
C ARG A 74 -8.79 6.53 11.97
N TYR A 75 -8.93 7.61 12.68
CA TYR A 75 -8.31 7.79 14.00
C TYR A 75 -8.75 6.73 15.03
N GLU A 76 -10.03 6.36 15.03
CA GLU A 76 -10.58 5.34 15.92
C GLU A 76 -9.99 3.94 15.62
N TRP A 77 -9.61 3.67 14.36
CA TRP A 77 -8.87 2.45 14.02
C TRP A 77 -7.51 2.43 14.73
N VAL A 78 -6.78 3.57 14.72
CA VAL A 78 -5.49 3.70 15.42
C VAL A 78 -5.67 3.48 16.91
N LEU A 79 -6.68 4.10 17.53
CA LEU A 79 -6.98 3.94 18.94
C LEU A 79 -7.32 2.49 19.31
N ALA A 80 -8.15 1.83 18.49
CA ALA A 80 -8.53 0.44 18.70
C ALA A 80 -7.31 -0.48 18.64
N ASP A 81 -6.45 -0.33 17.64
CA ASP A 81 -5.23 -1.13 17.49
C ASP A 81 -4.25 -0.95 18.66
N LEU A 82 -4.05 0.30 19.11
CA LEU A 82 -3.23 0.60 20.28
C LEU A 82 -3.83 0.02 21.55
N GLY A 83 -5.15 0.13 21.73
CA GLY A 83 -5.88 -0.43 22.86
C GLY A 83 -5.86 -1.97 22.88
N ILE A 84 -6.05 -2.62 21.75
CA ILE A 84 -5.97 -4.08 21.60
C ILE A 84 -4.58 -4.57 22.02
N ASN A 85 -3.52 -3.97 21.45
CA ASN A 85 -2.15 -4.34 21.78
C ASN A 85 -1.84 -4.07 23.26
N ALA A 86 -2.33 -2.96 23.84
CA ALA A 86 -2.16 -2.63 25.27
C ALA A 86 -2.96 -3.55 26.21
N ALA A 87 -4.04 -4.17 25.73
CA ALA A 87 -4.75 -5.23 26.44
C ALA A 87 -4.02 -6.58 26.43
N GLY A 88 -2.90 -6.69 25.72
CA GLY A 88 -2.14 -7.92 25.50
C GLY A 88 -2.67 -8.78 24.35
N ALA A 89 -3.67 -8.30 23.64
CA ALA A 89 -4.29 -9.01 22.52
C ALA A 89 -3.63 -8.69 21.19
N ALA A 90 -3.93 -9.48 20.17
CA ALA A 90 -3.49 -9.29 18.80
C ALA A 90 -4.61 -8.73 17.93
N THR A 91 -4.29 -7.73 17.11
CA THR A 91 -5.24 -7.16 16.16
C THR A 91 -5.40 -8.07 14.95
N THR A 92 -6.61 -8.57 14.69
CA THR A 92 -6.97 -9.19 13.41
C THR A 92 -7.54 -8.11 12.49
N THR A 93 -6.94 -7.93 11.32
CA THR A 93 -7.32 -6.85 10.41
C THR A 93 -8.25 -7.34 9.31
N VAL A 94 -9.36 -6.62 9.08
CA VAL A 94 -10.32 -6.88 8.00
C VAL A 94 -10.58 -5.60 7.24
N TYR A 95 -10.49 -5.64 5.90
CA TYR A 95 -10.83 -4.48 5.09
C TYR A 95 -12.34 -4.23 5.07
N PRO A 96 -12.79 -2.97 5.10
CA PRO A 96 -14.22 -2.66 5.01
C PRO A 96 -14.83 -3.06 3.66
N THR A 97 -14.01 -3.22 2.62
CA THR A 97 -14.41 -3.68 1.28
C THR A 97 -14.35 -5.20 1.12
N THR A 98 -13.97 -5.95 2.16
CA THR A 98 -13.97 -7.42 2.13
C THR A 98 -15.41 -7.91 2.04
N GLU A 99 -15.67 -8.84 1.11
CA GLU A 99 -16.98 -9.46 0.95
C GLU A 99 -17.42 -10.21 2.22
N PRO A 100 -18.72 -10.33 2.49
CA PRO A 100 -19.23 -10.95 3.73
C PRO A 100 -18.70 -12.38 3.98
N GLU A 101 -18.57 -13.18 2.93
CA GLU A 101 -18.04 -14.56 3.04
C GLU A 101 -16.59 -14.57 3.54
N ASP A 102 -15.72 -13.74 2.95
CA ASP A 102 -14.33 -13.65 3.35
C ASP A 102 -14.18 -12.95 4.72
N ALA A 103 -14.99 -11.93 5.00
CA ALA A 103 -14.95 -11.22 6.29
C ALA A 103 -15.34 -12.16 7.44
N SER A 104 -16.43 -12.91 7.29
CA SER A 104 -16.88 -13.90 8.28
C SER A 104 -15.86 -15.03 8.45
N TYR A 105 -15.28 -15.51 7.34
CA TYR A 105 -14.20 -16.50 7.40
C TYR A 105 -12.99 -15.99 8.19
N ILE A 106 -12.55 -14.75 7.95
CA ILE A 106 -11.40 -14.16 8.66
C ILE A 106 -11.68 -14.08 10.16
N VAL A 107 -12.85 -13.59 10.55
CA VAL A 107 -13.22 -13.43 11.96
C VAL A 107 -13.33 -14.79 12.65
N ALA A 108 -13.97 -15.78 12.03
CA ALA A 108 -14.10 -17.14 12.55
C ALA A 108 -12.74 -17.84 12.62
N ASN A 109 -11.96 -17.84 11.52
CA ASN A 109 -10.67 -18.54 11.45
C ASN A 109 -9.64 -17.98 12.43
N SER A 110 -9.65 -16.65 12.64
CA SER A 110 -8.77 -16.01 13.63
C SER A 110 -9.15 -16.35 15.08
N GLY A 111 -10.36 -16.81 15.35
CA GLY A 111 -10.90 -16.99 16.69
C GLY A 111 -10.97 -15.65 17.45
N SER A 112 -11.39 -14.60 16.77
CA SER A 112 -11.51 -13.26 17.40
C SER A 112 -12.63 -13.25 18.41
N LYS A 113 -12.33 -12.80 19.64
CA LYS A 113 -13.31 -12.71 20.77
C LYS A 113 -14.18 -11.47 20.72
N VAL A 114 -13.67 -10.39 20.15
CA VAL A 114 -14.39 -9.12 19.98
C VAL A 114 -14.23 -8.67 18.54
N LEU A 115 -15.30 -8.11 17.96
CA LEU A 115 -15.27 -7.42 16.69
C LEU A 115 -15.46 -5.91 16.93
N ILE A 116 -14.50 -5.09 16.53
CA ILE A 116 -14.65 -3.63 16.44
C ILE A 116 -15.01 -3.31 14.99
N ALA A 117 -16.27 -2.93 14.76
CA ALA A 117 -16.79 -2.62 13.43
C ALA A 117 -16.99 -1.11 13.25
N GLU A 118 -16.74 -0.62 12.03
CA GLU A 118 -16.96 0.79 11.71
C GLU A 118 -18.40 1.23 12.03
N ASN A 119 -19.36 0.40 11.65
CA ASN A 119 -20.80 0.64 11.86
C ASN A 119 -21.59 -0.68 11.81
N ALA A 120 -22.89 -0.60 12.02
CA ALA A 120 -23.77 -1.76 12.00
C ALA A 120 -23.75 -2.52 10.66
N GLN A 121 -23.60 -1.84 9.52
CA GLN A 121 -23.51 -2.49 8.21
C GLN A 121 -22.27 -3.39 8.12
N GLN A 122 -21.14 -2.93 8.63
CA GLN A 122 -19.94 -3.76 8.67
C GLN A 122 -20.09 -4.94 9.65
N ALA A 123 -20.72 -4.72 10.80
CA ALA A 123 -21.00 -5.78 11.75
C ALA A 123 -21.89 -6.90 11.19
N LEU A 124 -22.84 -6.57 10.30
CA LEU A 124 -23.70 -7.55 9.63
C LEU A 124 -22.93 -8.55 8.74
N LYS A 125 -21.69 -8.28 8.35
CA LYS A 125 -20.88 -9.22 7.55
C LYS A 125 -20.56 -10.53 8.25
N ILE A 126 -20.64 -10.58 9.59
CA ILE A 126 -20.46 -11.82 10.35
C ILE A 126 -21.79 -12.43 10.84
N ALA A 127 -22.93 -11.82 10.51
CA ALA A 127 -24.23 -12.28 10.97
C ALA A 127 -24.56 -13.68 10.42
N GLY A 128 -25.06 -14.56 11.30
CA GLY A 128 -25.43 -15.92 10.92
C GLY A 128 -24.27 -16.90 10.72
N VAL A 129 -23.03 -16.48 10.99
CA VAL A 129 -21.85 -17.36 10.95
C VAL A 129 -21.39 -17.66 12.37
N GLU A 130 -21.06 -18.92 12.64
CA GLU A 130 -20.50 -19.34 13.93
C GLU A 130 -19.09 -18.73 14.10
N THR A 131 -18.91 -17.95 15.18
CA THR A 131 -17.64 -17.30 15.53
C THR A 131 -17.46 -17.31 17.04
N ASP A 132 -16.24 -17.06 17.51
CA ASP A 132 -15.94 -16.89 18.94
C ASP A 132 -16.26 -15.46 19.46
N VAL A 133 -16.88 -14.62 18.64
CA VAL A 133 -17.17 -13.22 18.99
C VAL A 133 -18.23 -13.16 20.09
N THR A 134 -17.84 -12.66 21.24
CA THR A 134 -18.71 -12.47 22.40
C THR A 134 -19.35 -11.08 22.43
N HIS A 135 -18.72 -10.07 21.83
CA HIS A 135 -19.21 -8.70 21.78
C HIS A 135 -18.83 -8.03 20.46
N VAL A 136 -19.71 -7.16 19.97
CA VAL A 136 -19.44 -6.26 18.85
C VAL A 136 -19.35 -4.82 19.36
N VAL A 137 -18.27 -4.13 19.01
CA VAL A 137 -18.06 -2.71 19.35
C VAL A 137 -18.26 -1.89 18.06
N LEU A 138 -19.20 -0.95 18.08
CA LEU A 138 -19.45 -0.04 16.96
C LEU A 138 -18.69 1.27 17.13
N ILE A 139 -17.95 1.68 16.11
CA ILE A 139 -17.30 3.00 16.08
C ILE A 139 -18.36 4.07 15.85
N ASP A 140 -19.20 3.90 14.83
CA ASP A 140 -20.27 4.82 14.47
C ASP A 140 -21.65 4.17 14.65
N GLY A 141 -22.63 4.97 15.07
CA GLY A 141 -24.02 4.57 15.17
C GLY A 141 -24.45 4.17 16.58
N LEU A 142 -25.62 3.56 16.66
CA LEU A 142 -26.22 3.12 17.92
C LEU A 142 -26.01 1.62 18.11
N ALA A 143 -25.62 1.23 19.31
CA ALA A 143 -25.43 -0.15 19.67
C ALA A 143 -26.76 -0.78 20.17
N ASP A 144 -26.95 -2.06 19.86
CA ASP A 144 -28.07 -2.88 20.36
C ASP A 144 -27.54 -3.93 21.35
N ALA A 145 -27.70 -3.64 22.63
CA ALA A 145 -27.28 -4.55 23.70
C ALA A 145 -28.09 -5.87 23.72
N SER A 146 -29.24 -5.92 23.05
CA SER A 146 -30.06 -7.14 22.93
C SER A 146 -29.69 -8.02 21.74
N ALA A 147 -28.82 -7.53 20.85
CA ALA A 147 -28.31 -8.30 19.72
C ALA A 147 -27.51 -9.53 20.16
N THR A 148 -27.34 -10.48 19.26
CA THR A 148 -26.50 -11.67 19.50
C THR A 148 -25.45 -11.76 18.40
N PRO A 149 -24.14 -11.54 18.74
CA PRO A 149 -23.61 -11.12 20.05
C PRO A 149 -24.03 -9.68 20.43
N PRO A 150 -24.04 -9.33 21.76
CA PRO A 150 -24.42 -8.01 22.22
C PRO A 150 -23.49 -6.92 21.69
N GLN A 151 -24.07 -5.76 21.40
CA GLN A 151 -23.35 -4.61 20.88
C GLN A 151 -23.14 -3.54 21.94
N LEU A 152 -22.02 -2.81 21.83
CA LEU A 152 -21.73 -1.59 22.55
C LEU A 152 -21.02 -0.61 21.62
N THR A 153 -21.07 0.66 21.93
CA THR A 153 -20.31 1.68 21.19
C THR A 153 -18.85 1.71 21.68
N LEU A 154 -17.94 2.26 20.87
CA LEU A 154 -16.55 2.49 21.27
C LEU A 154 -16.48 3.39 22.51
N ALA A 155 -17.36 4.39 22.63
CA ALA A 155 -17.47 5.26 23.79
C ALA A 155 -17.87 4.47 25.06
N GLU A 156 -18.84 3.58 24.99
CA GLU A 156 -19.24 2.72 26.11
C GLU A 156 -18.12 1.75 26.51
N LEU A 157 -17.33 1.26 25.55
CA LEU A 157 -16.13 0.47 25.86
C LEU A 157 -15.08 1.31 26.61
N GLU A 158 -14.84 2.55 26.16
CA GLU A 158 -13.94 3.49 26.85
C GLU A 158 -14.44 3.83 28.26
N GLU A 159 -15.74 4.04 28.45
CA GLU A 159 -16.33 4.30 29.78
C GLU A 159 -16.16 3.12 30.74
N ARG A 160 -16.39 1.89 30.28
CA ARG A 160 -16.12 0.66 31.06
C ARG A 160 -14.66 0.59 31.46
N GLY A 161 -13.75 0.80 30.52
CA GLY A 161 -12.33 0.79 30.82
C GLY A 161 -11.90 1.90 31.77
N ALA A 162 -12.43 3.11 31.63
CA ALA A 162 -12.17 4.20 32.55
C ALA A 162 -12.67 3.88 33.97
N ALA A 163 -13.80 3.15 34.12
CA ALA A 163 -14.27 2.65 35.40
C ALA A 163 -13.28 1.63 35.99
N ALA A 164 -12.85 0.64 35.22
CA ALA A 164 -11.87 -0.36 35.65
C ALA A 164 -10.52 0.27 36.05
N LEU A 165 -10.07 1.31 35.34
CA LEU A 165 -8.85 2.04 35.67
C LEU A 165 -8.97 2.91 36.95
N ARG A 166 -10.16 3.38 37.30
CA ARG A 166 -10.38 4.04 38.60
C ARG A 166 -10.23 3.07 39.78
N GLU A 167 -10.65 1.81 39.56
CA GLU A 167 -10.50 0.76 40.59
C GLU A 167 -9.07 0.21 40.65
N ARG A 168 -8.43 0.07 39.50
CA ARG A 168 -7.05 -0.47 39.38
C ARG A 168 -6.22 0.37 38.42
N PRO A 169 -5.63 1.49 38.87
CA PRO A 169 -4.87 2.42 38.01
C PRO A 169 -3.64 1.79 37.34
N THR A 170 -3.08 0.72 37.88
CA THR A 170 -1.91 -0.01 37.36
C THR A 170 -2.25 -1.11 36.37
N LEU A 171 -3.55 -1.39 36.13
CA LEU A 171 -3.99 -2.52 35.30
C LEU A 171 -3.25 -2.61 33.97
N ILE A 172 -3.22 -1.54 33.20
CA ILE A 172 -2.64 -1.57 31.85
C ILE A 172 -1.11 -1.55 31.91
N SER A 173 -0.47 -0.84 32.83
CA SER A 173 0.98 -0.90 32.98
C SER A 173 1.47 -2.33 33.31
N GLU A 174 0.78 -3.05 34.18
CA GLU A 174 1.08 -4.44 34.51
C GLU A 174 0.91 -5.37 33.31
N VAL A 175 -0.18 -5.19 32.52
CA VAL A 175 -0.38 -5.95 31.29
C VAL A 175 0.74 -5.68 30.29
N VAL A 176 1.09 -4.41 30.04
CA VAL A 176 2.15 -4.02 29.10
C VAL A 176 3.51 -4.60 29.52
N GLU A 177 3.80 -4.65 30.83
CA GLU A 177 4.99 -5.28 31.37
C GLU A 177 5.05 -6.79 31.11
N SER A 178 3.92 -7.47 31.00
CA SER A 178 3.84 -8.90 30.72
C SER A 178 4.03 -9.26 29.25
N ILE A 179 3.95 -8.27 28.33
CA ILE A 179 4.05 -8.51 26.90
C ILE A 179 5.52 -8.52 26.47
N GLY A 180 5.95 -9.63 25.88
CA GLY A 180 7.28 -9.82 25.32
C GLY A 180 7.34 -9.67 23.80
N PRO A 181 8.55 -9.63 23.23
CA PRO A 181 8.78 -9.49 21.81
C PRO A 181 8.21 -10.64 20.97
N ASP A 182 8.14 -11.84 21.54
CA ASP A 182 7.66 -13.05 20.88
C ASP A 182 6.13 -13.24 20.96
N ASN A 183 5.42 -12.37 21.67
CA ASN A 183 3.96 -12.43 21.66
C ASN A 183 3.38 -11.96 20.32
N LEU A 184 2.21 -12.52 19.99
CA LEU A 184 1.46 -12.16 18.79
C LEU A 184 0.93 -10.73 18.91
N ALA A 185 1.25 -9.88 17.93
CA ALA A 185 0.79 -8.49 17.89
C ALA A 185 -0.33 -8.28 16.87
N THR A 186 -0.23 -8.96 15.72
CA THR A 186 -1.15 -8.74 14.61
C THR A 186 -1.34 -10.01 13.80
N LEU A 187 -2.56 -10.25 13.37
CA LEU A 187 -2.93 -11.29 12.42
C LEU A 187 -3.48 -10.62 11.16
N ILE A 188 -2.68 -10.57 10.10
CA ILE A 188 -3.05 -9.93 8.83
C ILE A 188 -3.35 -11.00 7.80
N TYR A 189 -4.56 -10.94 7.22
CA TYR A 189 -4.96 -11.90 6.20
C TYR A 189 -4.56 -11.44 4.81
N THR A 190 -3.79 -12.28 4.12
CA THR A 190 -3.38 -12.05 2.73
C THR A 190 -4.23 -12.89 1.79
N SER A 191 -4.74 -12.28 0.72
CA SER A 191 -5.40 -13.02 -0.36
C SER A 191 -4.35 -13.82 -1.13
N GLY A 192 -4.25 -15.10 -0.85
CA GLY A 192 -3.47 -16.02 -1.67
C GLY A 192 -4.00 -16.03 -3.12
N THR A 193 -3.13 -16.21 -4.10
CA THR A 193 -3.52 -16.30 -5.53
C THR A 193 -4.37 -17.52 -5.87
N THR A 194 -4.58 -18.44 -4.94
CA THR A 194 -5.13 -19.78 -5.21
C THR A 194 -6.14 -20.31 -4.18
N GLY A 195 -6.68 -19.48 -3.27
CA GLY A 195 -7.57 -19.99 -2.23
C GLY A 195 -8.05 -18.95 -1.22
N ARG A 196 -8.60 -19.43 -0.10
CA ARG A 196 -9.03 -18.56 1.01
C ARG A 196 -7.88 -17.75 1.59
N PRO A 197 -8.15 -16.56 2.15
CA PRO A 197 -7.14 -15.73 2.79
C PRO A 197 -6.37 -16.47 3.89
N LYS A 198 -5.04 -16.26 3.97
CA LYS A 198 -4.16 -16.85 4.97
C LYS A 198 -3.79 -15.82 6.04
N GLY A 199 -3.98 -16.14 7.30
CA GLY A 199 -3.63 -15.28 8.42
C GLY A 199 -2.13 -15.31 8.73
N VAL A 200 -1.42 -14.24 8.48
CA VAL A 200 0.01 -14.09 8.78
C VAL A 200 0.19 -13.67 10.23
N GLN A 201 0.91 -14.48 11.03
CA GLN A 201 1.18 -14.21 12.43
C GLN A 201 2.42 -13.31 12.58
N LEU A 202 2.20 -12.06 12.99
CA LEU A 202 3.25 -11.06 13.15
C LEU A 202 3.43 -10.70 14.63
N LEU A 203 4.68 -10.74 15.07
CA LEU A 203 5.06 -10.58 16.47
C LEU A 203 5.36 -9.12 16.81
N HIS A 204 5.31 -8.80 18.10
CA HIS A 204 5.75 -7.48 18.56
C HIS A 204 7.19 -7.15 18.16
N ALA A 205 8.08 -8.15 18.15
CA ALA A 205 9.49 -7.99 17.73
C ALA A 205 9.62 -7.41 16.32
N GLY A 206 8.82 -7.90 15.37
CA GLY A 206 8.85 -7.41 13.97
C GLY A 206 8.43 -5.95 13.89
N TRP A 207 7.34 -5.57 14.54
CA TRP A 207 6.80 -4.22 14.49
C TRP A 207 7.65 -3.18 15.22
N THR A 208 8.24 -3.53 16.36
CA THR A 208 9.16 -2.63 17.07
C THR A 208 10.47 -2.47 16.30
N TRP A 209 10.96 -3.55 15.65
CA TRP A 209 12.10 -3.50 14.74
C TRP A 209 11.81 -2.56 13.56
N GLU A 210 10.62 -2.65 12.93
CA GLU A 210 10.20 -1.77 11.84
C GLU A 210 10.25 -0.29 12.26
N GLY A 211 9.70 0.04 13.42
CA GLY A 211 9.73 1.41 13.93
C GLY A 211 11.14 1.98 14.02
N VAL A 212 12.08 1.21 14.59
CA VAL A 212 13.47 1.63 14.78
C VAL A 212 14.24 1.64 13.47
N ALA A 213 14.06 0.61 12.62
CA ALA A 213 14.79 0.49 11.36
C ALA A 213 14.48 1.64 10.39
N GLN A 214 13.23 2.12 10.36
CA GLN A 214 12.81 3.24 9.53
C GLN A 214 13.45 4.57 9.94
N GLN A 215 13.71 4.80 11.23
CA GLN A 215 14.44 6.00 11.67
C GLN A 215 15.84 6.06 11.06
N GLY A 216 16.52 4.91 10.96
CA GLY A 216 17.85 4.81 10.35
C GLY A 216 17.91 5.22 8.87
N LEU A 217 16.78 5.34 8.20
CA LEU A 217 16.69 5.79 6.79
C LEU A 217 16.77 7.31 6.63
N GLY A 218 16.60 8.11 7.71
CA GLY A 218 16.46 9.57 7.62
C GLY A 218 15.18 10.03 6.90
N LEU A 219 14.21 9.13 6.72
CA LEU A 219 12.95 9.45 6.05
C LEU A 219 11.94 10.13 6.98
N PHE A 220 12.01 9.83 8.29
CA PHE A 220 11.11 10.33 9.32
C PHE A 220 11.85 11.25 10.28
N GLU A 221 11.35 12.46 10.45
CA GLU A 221 11.79 13.42 11.44
C GLU A 221 10.61 13.87 12.31
N SER A 222 10.83 14.16 13.59
CA SER A 222 9.76 14.62 14.50
C SER A 222 9.14 15.97 14.09
N THR A 223 9.78 16.68 13.18
CA THR A 223 9.30 17.94 12.57
C THR A 223 8.46 17.74 11.32
N ASP A 224 8.37 16.49 10.84
CA ASP A 224 7.53 16.15 9.70
C ASP A 224 6.05 16.23 10.04
N LEU A 225 5.24 16.33 8.99
CA LEU A 225 3.81 16.10 9.01
C LEU A 225 3.50 15.00 8.00
N GLN A 226 3.04 13.85 8.51
CA GLN A 226 2.62 12.75 7.65
C GLN A 226 1.14 12.84 7.31
N TYR A 227 0.77 12.50 6.07
CA TYR A 227 -0.60 12.17 5.70
C TYR A 227 -0.74 10.65 5.59
N LEU A 228 -1.42 10.04 6.58
CA LEU A 228 -1.68 8.61 6.65
C LEU A 228 -3.08 8.31 6.12
N TRP A 229 -3.16 7.86 4.88
CA TRP A 229 -4.38 7.49 4.19
C TRP A 229 -4.39 6.00 3.79
N LEU A 230 -3.22 5.34 3.80
CA LEU A 230 -3.07 3.93 3.47
C LEU A 230 -3.91 3.05 4.39
N PRO A 231 -4.46 1.93 3.88
CA PRO A 231 -5.22 1.01 4.71
C PRO A 231 -4.41 0.49 5.89
N LEU A 232 -4.88 0.77 7.11
CA LEU A 232 -4.28 0.26 8.34
C LEU A 232 -4.51 -1.25 8.51
N SER A 233 -5.47 -1.82 7.78
CA SER A 233 -5.65 -3.26 7.65
C SER A 233 -4.55 -3.95 6.83
N HIS A 234 -3.68 -3.18 6.17
CA HIS A 234 -2.52 -3.67 5.42
C HIS A 234 -1.23 -3.43 6.19
N SER A 235 -0.27 -4.35 6.06
CA SER A 235 1.05 -4.24 6.72
C SER A 235 1.78 -2.92 6.43
N PHE A 236 1.60 -2.33 5.23
CA PHE A 236 2.22 -1.05 4.87
C PHE A 236 1.68 0.12 5.72
N GLY A 237 0.37 0.20 5.95
CA GLY A 237 -0.19 1.20 6.87
C GLY A 237 0.29 0.99 8.31
N LYS A 238 0.36 -0.26 8.76
CA LYS A 238 0.80 -0.62 10.11
C LYS A 238 2.27 -0.30 10.36
N THR A 239 3.17 -0.58 9.40
CA THR A 239 4.59 -0.26 9.58
C THR A 239 4.84 1.24 9.67
N LEU A 240 4.09 2.06 8.92
CA LEU A 240 4.13 3.51 9.04
C LEU A 240 3.70 3.97 10.43
N LEU A 241 2.64 3.37 10.99
CA LEU A 241 2.20 3.68 12.36
C LEU A 241 3.31 3.39 13.38
N CYS A 242 4.05 2.29 13.23
CA CYS A 242 5.19 1.97 14.09
C CYS A 242 6.32 3.02 13.98
N GLY A 243 6.66 3.45 12.76
CA GLY A 243 7.63 4.53 12.54
C GLY A 243 7.21 5.87 13.16
N ILE A 244 5.93 6.24 12.98
CA ILE A 244 5.34 7.45 13.58
C ILE A 244 5.46 7.43 15.11
N ILE A 245 5.08 6.31 15.75
CA ILE A 245 5.14 6.17 17.21
C ILE A 245 6.58 6.25 17.69
N HIS A 246 7.51 5.57 17.03
CA HIS A 246 8.92 5.57 17.43
C HIS A 246 9.54 6.98 17.35
N VAL A 247 9.36 7.69 16.23
CA VAL A 247 9.98 9.00 15.99
C VAL A 247 9.17 10.14 16.65
N GLY A 248 7.86 9.99 16.79
CA GLY A 248 6.95 11.03 17.28
C GLY A 248 6.53 11.99 16.18
N VAL A 249 6.21 11.48 14.99
CA VAL A 249 5.82 12.30 13.83
C VAL A 249 4.35 12.71 13.94
N PRO A 250 4.01 14.00 13.94
CA PRO A 250 2.65 14.48 13.77
C PRO A 250 1.99 13.89 12.52
N THR A 251 0.80 13.30 12.67
CA THR A 251 0.18 12.53 11.59
C THR A 251 -1.29 12.89 11.40
N TYR A 252 -1.64 13.32 10.21
CA TYR A 252 -3.03 13.48 9.78
C TYR A 252 -3.55 12.13 9.25
N VAL A 253 -4.67 11.65 9.79
CA VAL A 253 -5.27 10.35 9.47
C VAL A 253 -6.60 10.55 8.76
N ASP A 254 -6.66 10.17 7.48
CA ASP A 254 -7.88 10.22 6.68
C ASP A 254 -7.78 9.23 5.51
N GLY A 255 -8.54 8.16 5.56
CA GLY A 255 -8.55 7.10 4.55
C GLY A 255 -9.43 7.36 3.33
N ARG A 256 -10.07 8.52 3.20
CA ARG A 256 -10.94 8.89 2.07
C ARG A 256 -10.11 9.17 0.82
N VAL A 257 -9.91 8.14 -0.02
CA VAL A 257 -9.05 8.20 -1.22
C VAL A 257 -9.57 9.19 -2.26
N ASP A 258 -10.88 9.38 -2.35
CA ASP A 258 -11.54 10.37 -3.20
C ASP A 258 -11.20 11.81 -2.81
N LYS A 259 -10.97 12.07 -1.52
CA LYS A 259 -10.59 13.38 -0.97
C LYS A 259 -9.07 13.62 -0.94
N LEU A 260 -8.26 12.59 -1.17
CA LEU A 260 -6.80 12.63 -0.96
C LEU A 260 -6.13 13.85 -1.62
N VAL A 261 -6.41 14.08 -2.91
CA VAL A 261 -5.73 15.15 -3.68
C VAL A 261 -6.16 16.54 -3.19
N ASP A 262 -7.42 16.70 -2.84
CA ASP A 262 -7.96 17.98 -2.35
C ASP A 262 -7.39 18.30 -0.96
N MET A 263 -7.34 17.29 -0.09
CA MET A 263 -6.79 17.43 1.26
C MET A 263 -5.28 17.69 1.30
N LEU A 264 -4.51 17.34 0.25
CA LEU A 264 -3.08 17.69 0.19
C LEU A 264 -2.83 19.19 0.30
N SER A 265 -3.73 20.01 -0.24
CA SER A 265 -3.62 21.47 -0.16
C SER A 265 -3.95 22.03 1.23
N VAL A 266 -4.80 21.34 2.00
CA VAL A 266 -5.21 21.68 3.37
C VAL A 266 -4.15 21.22 4.38
N VAL A 267 -3.75 19.94 4.28
CA VAL A 267 -2.80 19.29 5.20
C VAL A 267 -1.38 19.78 4.98
N GLN A 268 -0.98 20.00 3.74
CA GLN A 268 0.39 20.36 3.34
C GLN A 268 1.45 19.44 3.98
N PRO A 269 1.37 18.10 3.75
CA PRO A 269 2.28 17.17 4.37
C PRO A 269 3.73 17.39 3.91
N THR A 270 4.68 16.97 4.74
CA THR A 270 6.11 16.92 4.36
C THR A 270 6.54 15.51 3.96
N LEU A 271 5.75 14.51 4.40
CA LEU A 271 5.96 13.09 4.15
C LEU A 271 4.65 12.45 3.69
N MET A 272 4.71 11.66 2.61
CA MET A 272 3.59 10.86 2.14
C MET A 272 4.06 9.52 1.58
N CYS A 273 3.42 8.46 2.04
CA CYS A 273 3.61 7.12 1.52
C CYS A 273 2.38 6.71 0.70
N ALA A 274 2.59 6.08 -0.44
CA ALA A 274 1.50 5.69 -1.33
C ALA A 274 1.81 4.41 -2.12
N ALA A 275 0.76 3.74 -2.59
CA ALA A 275 0.91 2.73 -3.63
C ALA A 275 1.18 3.43 -4.98
N PRO A 276 1.85 2.74 -5.94
CA PRO A 276 2.19 3.31 -7.26
C PRO A 276 1.03 3.97 -7.99
N ARG A 277 -0.19 3.42 -7.87
CA ARG A 277 -1.40 3.94 -8.52
C ARG A 277 -1.67 5.43 -8.23
N ILE A 278 -1.34 5.93 -7.05
CA ILE A 278 -1.52 7.35 -6.74
C ILE A 278 -0.54 8.20 -7.53
N PHE A 279 0.71 7.77 -7.62
CA PHE A 279 1.73 8.45 -8.42
C PHE A 279 1.42 8.38 -9.91
N GLU A 280 0.94 7.22 -10.40
CA GLU A 280 0.42 7.04 -11.76
C GLU A 280 -0.72 8.03 -12.06
N LYS A 281 -1.71 8.14 -11.16
CA LYS A 281 -2.85 9.05 -11.32
C LYS A 281 -2.42 10.52 -11.34
N VAL A 282 -1.51 10.92 -10.45
CA VAL A 282 -0.95 12.30 -10.42
C VAL A 282 -0.16 12.58 -11.70
N TYR A 283 0.68 11.64 -12.14
CA TYR A 283 1.45 11.72 -13.38
C TYR A 283 0.51 11.88 -14.58
N ASN A 284 -0.44 10.96 -14.75
CA ASN A 284 -1.37 10.95 -15.87
C ASN A 284 -2.19 12.25 -15.94
N LYS A 285 -2.73 12.71 -14.81
CA LYS A 285 -3.47 13.99 -14.74
C LYS A 285 -2.59 15.19 -15.09
N THR A 286 -1.32 15.16 -14.71
CA THR A 286 -0.36 16.23 -15.03
C THR A 286 -0.05 16.24 -16.52
N VAL A 287 0.24 15.08 -17.11
CA VAL A 287 0.54 14.92 -18.53
C VAL A 287 -0.67 15.30 -19.40
N THR A 288 -1.84 14.73 -19.11
CA THR A 288 -3.06 15.01 -19.89
C THR A 288 -3.46 16.49 -19.82
N THR A 289 -3.34 17.13 -18.65
CA THR A 289 -3.60 18.58 -18.51
C THR A 289 -2.62 19.41 -19.32
N ALA A 290 -1.34 19.03 -19.37
CA ALA A 290 -0.32 19.73 -20.16
C ALA A 290 -0.56 19.57 -21.66
N LEU A 291 -0.96 18.38 -22.11
CA LEU A 291 -1.28 18.08 -23.51
C LEU A 291 -2.55 18.81 -23.97
N ALA A 292 -3.61 18.81 -23.16
CA ALA A 292 -4.86 19.52 -23.45
C ALA A 292 -4.67 21.04 -23.59
N GLY A 293 -3.63 21.60 -22.97
CA GLY A 293 -3.26 23.01 -23.13
C GLY A 293 -2.71 23.36 -24.50
N GLY A 294 -2.39 22.38 -25.34
CA GLY A 294 -1.95 22.50 -26.75
C GLY A 294 -0.69 23.31 -26.98
N GLY A 295 -0.21 23.29 -28.23
CA GLY A 295 0.79 24.22 -28.78
C GLY A 295 2.01 24.49 -27.89
N ALA A 296 2.14 25.72 -27.43
CA ALA A 296 3.31 26.17 -26.66
C ALA A 296 3.37 25.55 -25.24
N LYS A 297 2.23 25.30 -24.58
CA LYS A 297 2.21 24.73 -23.22
C LYS A 297 2.74 23.31 -23.21
N ALA A 298 2.30 22.47 -24.15
CA ALA A 298 2.79 21.10 -24.30
C ALA A 298 4.30 21.08 -24.59
N LYS A 299 4.79 21.95 -25.49
CA LYS A 299 6.23 22.06 -25.79
C LYS A 299 7.05 22.46 -24.58
N ILE A 300 6.59 23.43 -23.77
CA ILE A 300 7.27 23.86 -22.54
C ILE A 300 7.29 22.71 -21.54
N PHE A 301 6.18 21.98 -21.38
CA PHE A 301 6.11 20.84 -20.49
C PHE A 301 7.12 19.74 -20.89
N HIS A 302 7.12 19.31 -22.15
CA HIS A 302 8.08 18.30 -22.65
C HIS A 302 9.53 18.76 -22.49
N TRP A 303 9.82 20.03 -22.78
CA TRP A 303 11.15 20.60 -22.58
C TRP A 303 11.56 20.57 -21.11
N ALA A 304 10.66 20.94 -20.20
CA ALA A 304 10.93 20.93 -18.76
C ALA A 304 11.20 19.50 -18.26
N VAL A 305 10.37 18.53 -18.65
CA VAL A 305 10.55 17.13 -18.28
C VAL A 305 11.86 16.58 -18.81
N ALA A 306 12.20 16.84 -20.09
CA ALA A 306 13.48 16.44 -20.68
C ALA A 306 14.69 17.07 -19.95
N THR A 307 14.58 18.33 -19.56
CA THR A 307 15.62 19.05 -18.78
C THR A 307 15.80 18.43 -17.40
N GLY A 308 14.69 18.13 -16.70
CA GLY A 308 14.72 17.48 -15.40
C GLY A 308 15.29 16.06 -15.48
N LYS A 309 14.91 15.27 -16.48
CA LYS A 309 15.48 13.91 -16.69
C LYS A 309 16.99 13.95 -16.97
N GLN A 310 17.50 14.96 -17.70
CA GLN A 310 18.94 15.12 -17.88
C GLN A 310 19.66 15.42 -16.55
N LYS A 311 19.05 16.25 -15.67
CA LYS A 311 19.55 16.49 -14.31
C LYS A 311 19.63 15.18 -13.54
N VAL A 312 18.53 14.44 -13.47
CA VAL A 312 18.43 13.16 -12.72
C VAL A 312 19.46 12.13 -13.24
N ALA A 313 19.64 12.02 -14.55
CA ALA A 313 20.61 11.10 -15.14
C ALA A 313 22.06 11.41 -14.71
N LEU A 314 22.42 12.68 -14.59
CA LEU A 314 23.75 13.10 -14.11
C LEU A 314 23.90 12.83 -12.60
N GLU A 315 22.87 13.11 -11.81
CA GLU A 315 22.86 12.85 -10.37
C GLU A 315 22.99 11.34 -10.08
N GLN A 316 22.23 10.50 -10.79
CA GLN A 316 22.34 9.04 -10.70
C GLN A 316 23.73 8.51 -11.11
N ALA A 317 24.41 9.20 -12.03
CA ALA A 317 25.77 8.87 -12.43
C ALA A 317 26.87 9.48 -11.51
N GLY A 318 26.50 10.18 -10.44
CA GLY A 318 27.43 10.88 -9.54
C GLY A 318 28.20 12.00 -10.24
N LYS A 319 27.69 12.57 -11.35
CA LYS A 319 28.36 13.60 -12.15
C LYS A 319 27.89 15.01 -11.76
N PRO A 320 28.78 16.00 -11.75
CA PRO A 320 28.42 17.39 -11.47
C PRO A 320 27.50 17.95 -12.55
N LEU A 321 26.53 18.76 -12.13
CA LEU A 321 25.60 19.44 -13.06
C LEU A 321 26.30 20.63 -13.75
N PRO A 322 26.32 20.67 -15.11
CA PRO A 322 26.81 21.82 -15.85
C PRO A 322 26.03 23.10 -15.53
N GLY A 323 26.70 24.26 -15.46
CA GLY A 323 26.07 25.55 -15.13
C GLY A 323 24.89 25.91 -16.05
N ALA A 324 25.03 25.63 -17.38
CA ALA A 324 23.94 25.83 -18.33
C ALA A 324 22.72 24.95 -18.04
N LEU A 325 22.90 23.73 -17.55
CA LEU A 325 21.79 22.83 -17.18
C LEU A 325 21.13 23.31 -15.89
N LYS A 326 21.91 23.79 -14.90
CA LYS A 326 21.35 24.38 -13.66
C LYS A 326 20.42 25.56 -13.99
N LEU A 327 20.84 26.46 -14.90
CA LEU A 327 20.01 27.59 -15.32
C LEU A 327 18.74 27.16 -16.04
N LYS A 328 18.85 26.22 -17.00
CA LYS A 328 17.70 25.67 -17.71
C LYS A 328 16.72 24.99 -16.74
N PHE A 329 17.24 24.24 -15.78
CA PHE A 329 16.43 23.57 -14.76
C PHE A 329 15.69 24.56 -13.86
N ALA A 330 16.33 25.65 -13.42
CA ALA A 330 15.66 26.69 -12.62
C ALA A 330 14.48 27.34 -13.36
N VAL A 331 14.59 27.51 -14.68
CA VAL A 331 13.49 27.98 -15.52
C VAL A 331 12.38 26.94 -15.64
N ALA A 332 12.75 25.66 -15.85
CA ALA A 332 11.79 24.54 -15.93
C ALA A 332 11.03 24.37 -14.61
N GLU A 333 11.72 24.47 -13.48
CA GLU A 333 11.13 24.43 -12.14
C GLU A 333 10.09 25.53 -11.95
N LYS A 334 10.43 26.77 -12.24
CA LYS A 334 9.53 27.92 -12.11
C LYS A 334 8.29 27.83 -13.01
N LEU A 335 8.45 27.36 -14.25
CA LEU A 335 7.36 27.34 -15.24
C LEU A 335 6.44 26.13 -15.09
N VAL A 336 6.97 24.97 -14.67
CA VAL A 336 6.27 23.69 -14.71
C VAL A 336 6.23 23.01 -13.35
N PHE A 337 7.39 22.68 -12.75
CA PHE A 337 7.44 21.79 -11.61
C PHE A 337 6.90 22.41 -10.32
N SER A 338 7.08 23.71 -10.11
CA SER A 338 6.48 24.43 -8.96
C SER A 338 4.97 24.29 -8.88
N LYS A 339 4.28 24.20 -10.03
CA LYS A 339 2.82 23.99 -10.06
C LYS A 339 2.42 22.59 -9.60
N LEU A 340 3.22 21.57 -9.95
CA LEU A 340 3.02 20.22 -9.47
C LEU A 340 3.28 20.15 -7.97
N GLN A 341 4.39 20.72 -7.50
CA GLN A 341 4.75 20.78 -6.07
C GLN A 341 3.62 21.45 -5.26
N THR A 342 3.13 22.62 -5.71
CA THR A 342 2.03 23.32 -5.04
C THR A 342 0.74 22.50 -4.96
N ARG A 343 0.39 21.77 -6.02
CA ARG A 343 -0.79 20.89 -6.02
C ARG A 343 -0.67 19.73 -5.04
N LEU A 344 0.54 19.31 -4.73
CA LEU A 344 0.84 18.28 -3.73
C LEU A 344 1.08 18.87 -2.33
N GLY A 345 0.63 20.10 -2.07
CA GLY A 345 0.74 20.78 -0.77
C GLY A 345 1.96 21.69 -0.61
N GLY A 346 2.92 21.64 -1.54
CA GLY A 346 4.06 22.57 -1.59
C GLY A 346 5.18 22.31 -0.58
N ARG A 347 5.03 21.36 0.34
CA ARG A 347 5.97 21.07 1.42
C ARG A 347 6.56 19.66 1.43
N LEU A 348 6.15 18.81 0.48
CA LEU A 348 6.63 17.43 0.42
C LEU A 348 8.14 17.37 0.22
N ARG A 349 8.86 16.73 1.15
CA ARG A 349 10.29 16.43 1.06
C ARG A 349 10.55 14.94 0.81
N VAL A 350 9.63 14.07 1.25
CA VAL A 350 9.75 12.62 1.13
C VAL A 350 8.47 12.03 0.55
N LEU A 351 8.64 11.27 -0.51
CA LEU A 351 7.63 10.39 -1.08
C LEU A 351 8.14 8.96 -1.03
N VAL A 352 7.31 8.02 -0.57
CA VAL A 352 7.65 6.59 -0.54
C VAL A 352 6.60 5.82 -1.34
N SER A 353 7.06 4.94 -2.24
CA SER A 353 6.21 4.02 -3.00
C SER A 353 6.45 2.59 -2.56
N GLY A 354 5.39 1.83 -2.31
CA GLY A 354 5.49 0.42 -1.92
C GLY A 354 4.27 -0.41 -2.31
N SER A 355 4.27 -1.67 -1.95
CA SER A 355 3.22 -2.68 -2.20
C SER A 355 3.09 -3.18 -3.64
N ALA A 356 3.63 -2.49 -4.63
CA ALA A 356 3.68 -2.89 -6.03
C ALA A 356 4.85 -2.17 -6.74
N PRO A 357 5.31 -2.65 -7.91
CA PRO A 357 6.36 -1.99 -8.68
C PRO A 357 5.92 -0.60 -9.16
N LEU A 358 6.81 0.38 -9.06
CA LEU A 358 6.65 1.70 -9.68
C LEU A 358 7.37 1.72 -11.03
N SER A 359 6.71 2.27 -12.07
CA SER A 359 7.38 2.46 -13.35
C SER A 359 8.57 3.42 -13.20
N ARG A 360 9.70 3.01 -13.79
CA ARG A 360 10.93 3.83 -13.82
C ARG A 360 10.69 5.22 -14.43
N GLU A 361 9.89 5.31 -15.49
CA GLU A 361 9.56 6.56 -16.15
C GLU A 361 8.83 7.53 -15.22
N ILE A 362 7.93 7.00 -14.38
CA ILE A 362 7.19 7.78 -13.39
C ILE A 362 8.13 8.21 -12.26
N ALA A 363 8.97 7.31 -11.74
CA ALA A 363 9.98 7.64 -10.75
C ALA A 363 10.92 8.76 -11.25
N GLU A 364 11.41 8.65 -12.50
CA GLU A 364 12.25 9.68 -13.15
C GLU A 364 11.50 11.01 -13.33
N PHE A 365 10.21 10.98 -13.65
CA PHE A 365 9.40 12.19 -13.76
C PHE A 365 9.27 12.94 -12.44
N PHE A 366 8.96 12.23 -11.36
CA PHE A 366 8.87 12.85 -10.04
C PHE A 366 10.23 13.35 -9.54
N ALA A 367 11.31 12.57 -9.77
CA ALA A 367 12.66 13.03 -9.46
C ALA A 367 13.05 14.27 -10.27
N ALA A 368 12.67 14.35 -11.56
CA ALA A 368 12.83 15.53 -12.40
C ALA A 368 12.10 16.76 -11.86
N ALA A 369 11.00 16.55 -11.14
CA ALA A 369 10.24 17.60 -10.48
C ALA A 369 10.73 17.95 -9.05
N ASN A 370 11.92 17.50 -8.64
CA ASN A 370 12.43 17.61 -7.26
C ASN A 370 11.52 16.98 -6.19
N LEU A 371 10.79 15.92 -6.57
CA LEU A 371 9.92 15.13 -5.70
C LEU A 371 10.34 13.65 -5.80
N PRO A 372 11.58 13.28 -5.41
CA PRO A 372 12.06 11.92 -5.58
C PRO A 372 11.19 10.94 -4.78
N ILE A 373 10.83 9.83 -5.41
CA ILE A 373 10.08 8.74 -4.78
C ILE A 373 11.07 7.65 -4.35
N MET A 374 11.10 7.37 -3.06
CA MET A 374 11.83 6.23 -2.49
C MET A 374 10.99 4.98 -2.70
N GLU A 375 11.42 4.09 -3.58
CA GLU A 375 10.78 2.79 -3.71
C GLU A 375 11.15 1.90 -2.54
N GLY A 376 10.15 1.19 -1.98
CA GLY A 376 10.31 0.21 -0.93
C GLY A 376 9.71 -1.13 -1.32
N TYR A 377 10.31 -2.21 -0.80
CA TYR A 377 9.89 -3.58 -1.01
C TYR A 377 9.71 -4.30 0.31
N GLY A 378 8.71 -5.16 0.36
CA GLY A 378 8.45 -6.08 1.44
C GLY A 378 7.12 -6.79 1.30
N LEU A 379 6.86 -7.68 2.25
CA LEU A 379 5.69 -8.55 2.27
C LEU A 379 4.99 -8.44 3.61
N THR A 380 3.75 -8.89 3.67
CA THR A 380 3.06 -9.07 4.96
C THR A 380 3.80 -10.08 5.83
N GLU A 381 4.32 -11.16 5.23
CA GLU A 381 5.08 -12.23 5.88
C GLU A 381 6.42 -11.77 6.49
N SER A 382 6.82 -10.55 6.24
CA SER A 382 8.02 -9.92 6.81
C SER A 382 7.76 -8.52 7.37
N SER A 383 6.58 -8.28 7.94
CA SER A 383 6.17 -7.04 8.64
C SER A 383 6.23 -5.78 7.78
N ALA A 384 6.12 -5.89 6.48
CA ALA A 384 6.02 -4.87 5.43
C ALA A 384 7.34 -4.37 4.83
N ALA A 385 8.19 -3.62 5.55
CA ALA A 385 9.31 -2.90 4.92
C ALA A 385 10.64 -3.65 5.11
N ASN A 386 11.20 -4.14 4.03
CA ASN A 386 12.46 -4.91 4.07
C ASN A 386 13.60 -4.21 3.33
N PHE A 387 13.30 -3.56 2.22
CA PHE A 387 14.22 -2.74 1.45
C PHE A 387 13.58 -1.38 1.17
N VAL A 388 14.35 -0.31 1.24
CA VAL A 388 13.88 1.04 0.88
C VAL A 388 15.05 1.83 0.29
N ASN A 389 14.78 2.58 -0.78
CA ASN A 389 15.70 3.58 -1.29
C ASN A 389 15.92 4.69 -0.25
N ARG A 390 17.05 5.36 -0.31
CA ARG A 390 17.44 6.44 0.61
C ARG A 390 17.64 7.73 -0.16
N LEU A 391 17.29 8.87 0.45
CA LEU A 391 17.48 10.19 -0.19
C LEU A 391 18.92 10.42 -0.67
N GLU A 392 19.90 10.04 0.16
CA GLU A 392 21.33 10.21 -0.15
C GLU A 392 21.89 9.19 -1.14
N LYS A 393 21.19 8.06 -1.32
CA LYS A 393 21.58 6.95 -2.18
C LYS A 393 20.38 6.42 -2.95
N LEU A 394 19.68 7.29 -3.65
CA LEU A 394 18.56 6.90 -4.49
C LEU A 394 19.08 6.25 -5.78
N LYS A 395 18.66 5.01 -6.05
CA LYS A 395 18.93 4.29 -7.30
C LYS A 395 17.60 3.90 -7.96
N ILE A 396 17.14 4.73 -8.89
CA ILE A 396 15.86 4.53 -9.60
C ILE A 396 15.88 3.20 -10.36
N GLY A 397 14.81 2.42 -10.23
CA GLY A 397 14.67 1.08 -10.81
C GLY A 397 15.15 -0.03 -9.87
N THR A 398 15.49 0.31 -8.62
CA THR A 398 15.73 -0.65 -7.53
C THR A 398 14.80 -0.35 -6.37
N VAL A 399 14.58 -1.32 -5.49
CA VAL A 399 13.83 -1.13 -4.24
C VAL A 399 14.74 -0.73 -3.08
N GLY A 400 15.99 -0.35 -3.37
CA GLY A 400 16.93 0.20 -2.40
C GLY A 400 17.76 -0.85 -1.66
N LEU A 401 18.17 -0.49 -0.46
CA LEU A 401 19.03 -1.26 0.42
C LEU A 401 18.23 -1.89 1.58
N PRO A 402 18.72 -2.97 2.19
CA PRO A 402 18.03 -3.61 3.32
C PRO A 402 17.89 -2.64 4.51
N LEU A 403 16.78 -2.80 5.24
CA LEU A 403 16.55 -2.09 6.49
C LEU A 403 17.30 -2.77 7.65
N GLY A 404 17.76 -1.95 8.57
CA GLY A 404 18.36 -2.40 9.83
C GLY A 404 19.41 -3.48 9.66
N ASP A 405 19.16 -4.61 10.28
CA ASP A 405 20.00 -5.81 10.26
C ASP A 405 19.35 -6.99 9.51
N LEU A 406 18.37 -6.72 8.63
CA LEU A 406 17.73 -7.74 7.80
C LEU A 406 18.76 -8.42 6.89
N GLU A 407 18.75 -9.74 6.89
CA GLU A 407 19.56 -10.55 5.99
C GLU A 407 18.79 -10.89 4.72
N CYS A 408 19.45 -10.82 3.58
CA CYS A 408 18.91 -11.18 2.27
C CYS A 408 19.93 -11.99 1.48
N LYS A 409 19.46 -13.01 0.78
CA LYS A 409 20.23 -13.73 -0.25
C LYS A 409 19.34 -14.06 -1.45
N ILE A 410 19.95 -14.26 -2.59
CA ILE A 410 19.29 -14.74 -3.80
C ILE A 410 19.55 -16.24 -3.92
N ASP A 411 18.48 -17.02 -4.07
CA ASP A 411 18.57 -18.48 -4.27
C ASP A 411 19.04 -18.81 -5.71
N THR A 412 19.37 -20.06 -5.96
CA THR A 412 19.89 -20.53 -7.25
C THR A 412 18.93 -20.34 -8.42
N ASP A 413 17.63 -20.26 -8.14
CA ASP A 413 16.58 -20.01 -9.13
C ASP A 413 16.19 -18.52 -9.23
N GLY A 414 16.92 -17.63 -8.55
CA GLY A 414 16.69 -16.19 -8.53
C GLY A 414 15.69 -15.72 -7.48
N GLU A 415 15.15 -16.62 -6.63
CA GLU A 415 14.21 -16.23 -5.57
C GLU A 415 14.91 -15.41 -4.46
N VAL A 416 14.29 -14.31 -4.06
CA VAL A 416 14.72 -13.50 -2.91
C VAL A 416 14.37 -14.23 -1.63
N LEU A 417 15.35 -14.45 -0.77
CA LEU A 417 15.18 -15.07 0.54
C LEU A 417 15.51 -14.07 1.65
N LEU A 418 14.68 -14.03 2.69
CA LEU A 418 14.81 -13.09 3.80
C LEU A 418 14.97 -13.82 5.15
N ARG A 419 15.76 -13.24 6.06
CA ARG A 419 15.89 -13.71 7.45
C ARG A 419 16.07 -12.52 8.39
N GLY A 420 15.38 -12.52 9.52
CA GLY A 420 15.51 -11.48 10.54
C GLY A 420 14.27 -11.34 11.40
N ARG A 421 14.31 -10.38 12.31
CA ARG A 421 13.23 -10.12 13.28
C ARG A 421 11.87 -9.77 12.68
N PRO A 422 11.77 -9.10 11.50
CA PRO A 422 10.46 -8.78 10.92
C PRO A 422 9.73 -9.98 10.30
N VAL A 423 10.41 -11.13 10.14
CA VAL A 423 9.82 -12.33 9.52
C VAL A 423 8.75 -12.93 10.43
N MET A 424 7.63 -13.34 9.83
CA MET A 424 6.48 -13.92 10.52
C MET A 424 6.82 -15.17 11.33
N ARG A 425 5.99 -15.46 12.36
CA ARG A 425 6.00 -16.75 13.06
C ARG A 425 5.52 -17.89 12.14
N GLY A 426 4.57 -17.60 11.24
CA GLY A 426 3.98 -18.56 10.31
C GLY A 426 2.56 -18.16 9.93
N TYR A 427 1.87 -19.03 9.20
CA TYR A 427 0.44 -18.87 8.88
C TYR A 427 -0.43 -19.50 9.96
N HIS A 428 -1.44 -18.77 10.40
CA HIS A 428 -2.37 -19.20 11.44
C HIS A 428 -3.15 -20.45 11.00
N ASN A 429 -3.11 -21.50 11.83
CA ASN A 429 -3.75 -22.80 11.59
C ASN A 429 -3.31 -23.51 10.28
N LEU A 430 -2.15 -23.14 9.70
CA LEU A 430 -1.64 -23.68 8.44
C LEU A 430 -0.18 -24.13 8.57
N PRO A 431 0.10 -25.22 9.33
CA PRO A 431 1.47 -25.67 9.60
C PRO A 431 2.22 -26.14 8.34
N LYS A 432 1.50 -26.75 7.37
CA LYS A 432 2.10 -27.20 6.12
C LYS A 432 2.53 -26.04 5.25
N GLU A 433 1.67 -25.07 5.03
CA GLU A 433 1.97 -23.86 4.27
C GLU A 433 3.06 -23.03 4.94
N THR A 434 3.10 -23.03 6.28
CA THR A 434 4.19 -22.42 7.04
C THR A 434 5.52 -23.11 6.73
N ALA A 435 5.58 -24.43 6.83
CA ALA A 435 6.80 -25.19 6.53
C ALA A 435 7.29 -24.99 5.09
N GLU A 436 6.36 -24.94 4.11
CA GLU A 436 6.67 -24.69 2.70
C GLU A 436 7.20 -23.27 2.44
N SER A 437 6.88 -22.31 3.32
CA SER A 437 7.34 -20.91 3.19
C SER A 437 8.75 -20.68 3.71
N PHE A 438 9.38 -21.67 4.31
CA PHE A 438 10.74 -21.54 4.80
C PHE A 438 11.66 -22.59 4.14
N THR A 439 12.93 -22.24 4.04
CA THR A 439 13.99 -23.20 3.72
C THR A 439 14.35 -24.03 4.96
N GLU A 440 15.05 -25.14 4.78
CA GLU A 440 15.51 -25.98 5.91
C GLU A 440 16.41 -25.22 6.89
N ASP A 441 17.17 -24.22 6.41
CA ASP A 441 18.05 -23.35 7.19
C ASP A 441 17.37 -22.04 7.67
N GLY A 442 16.00 -21.98 7.60
CA GLY A 442 15.17 -20.96 8.24
C GLY A 442 15.05 -19.64 7.49
N TRP A 443 15.28 -19.59 6.18
CA TRP A 443 15.01 -18.40 5.36
C TRP A 443 13.58 -18.39 4.85
N LEU A 444 12.92 -17.24 4.95
CA LEU A 444 11.63 -17.02 4.33
C LEU A 444 11.76 -16.98 2.81
N ARG A 445 10.98 -17.81 2.12
CA ARG A 445 10.80 -17.78 0.66
C ARG A 445 9.79 -16.70 0.32
N THR A 446 10.23 -15.65 -0.38
CA THR A 446 9.34 -14.52 -0.70
C THR A 446 8.39 -14.82 -1.87
N GLY A 447 8.77 -15.74 -2.74
CA GLY A 447 8.10 -15.98 -4.01
C GLY A 447 8.37 -14.87 -5.04
N ASP A 448 9.28 -13.96 -4.78
CA ASP A 448 9.68 -12.87 -5.67
C ASP A 448 11.06 -13.16 -6.27
N ILE A 449 11.24 -12.90 -7.55
CA ILE A 449 12.52 -13.03 -8.26
C ILE A 449 13.21 -11.68 -8.29
N GLY A 450 14.50 -11.66 -7.95
CA GLY A 450 15.27 -10.42 -7.90
C GLY A 450 16.78 -10.63 -7.98
N GLU A 451 17.50 -9.51 -8.00
CA GLU A 451 18.95 -9.45 -8.12
C GLU A 451 19.51 -8.42 -7.14
N LEU A 452 20.60 -8.77 -6.49
CA LEU A 452 21.42 -7.83 -5.70
C LEU A 452 22.60 -7.38 -6.55
N ASP A 453 22.77 -6.07 -6.68
CA ASP A 453 23.95 -5.54 -7.35
C ASP A 453 25.18 -5.48 -6.43
N ALA A 454 26.33 -5.06 -6.97
CA ALA A 454 27.59 -4.98 -6.24
C ALA A 454 27.56 -4.00 -5.05
N ASP A 455 26.64 -3.03 -5.05
CA ASP A 455 26.45 -2.03 -3.99
C ASP A 455 25.38 -2.47 -2.96
N GLY A 456 24.76 -3.64 -3.16
CA GLY A 456 23.75 -4.25 -2.30
C GLY A 456 22.32 -3.75 -2.56
N PHE A 457 22.06 -3.03 -3.65
CA PHE A 457 20.71 -2.64 -4.04
C PHE A 457 19.96 -3.83 -4.62
N LEU A 458 18.72 -4.02 -4.17
CA LEU A 458 17.83 -5.06 -4.67
C LEU A 458 16.98 -4.52 -5.82
N SER A 459 16.94 -5.27 -6.91
CA SER A 459 15.97 -5.11 -8.00
C SER A 459 15.02 -6.30 -8.01
N ILE A 460 13.71 -6.05 -7.99
CA ILE A 460 12.68 -7.08 -8.14
C ILE A 460 12.26 -7.14 -9.60
N THR A 461 12.32 -8.33 -10.18
CA THR A 461 11.93 -8.54 -11.59
C THR A 461 10.43 -8.80 -11.70
N ASP A 462 9.93 -9.81 -10.98
CA ASP A 462 8.50 -10.15 -10.92
C ASP A 462 8.25 -11.23 -9.85
N ARG A 463 6.98 -11.60 -9.64
CA ARG A 463 6.63 -12.77 -8.85
C ARG A 463 6.91 -14.06 -9.60
N LYS A 464 7.51 -15.04 -8.92
CA LYS A 464 7.83 -16.36 -9.47
C LYS A 464 6.61 -17.06 -10.09
N LYS A 465 5.43 -16.89 -9.48
CA LYS A 465 4.16 -17.47 -9.93
C LYS A 465 3.51 -16.68 -11.07
N ASP A 466 3.85 -15.41 -11.25
CA ASP A 466 3.26 -14.50 -12.22
C ASP A 466 4.11 -14.39 -13.49
N LEU A 467 5.33 -14.93 -13.47
CA LEU A 467 6.16 -15.03 -14.68
C LEU A 467 5.42 -15.84 -15.75
N VAL A 468 5.24 -15.22 -16.90
CA VAL A 468 4.63 -15.86 -18.08
C VAL A 468 5.71 -16.62 -18.84
N LYS A 469 5.51 -17.92 -19.03
CA LYS A 469 6.35 -18.75 -19.90
C LYS A 469 5.64 -18.98 -21.23
N THR A 470 6.16 -18.38 -22.28
CA THR A 470 5.63 -18.59 -23.65
C THR A 470 5.87 -20.02 -24.13
N SER A 471 5.14 -20.48 -25.16
CA SER A 471 5.36 -21.78 -25.78
C SER A 471 6.78 -21.94 -26.37
N GLY A 472 7.44 -20.83 -26.72
CA GLY A 472 8.86 -20.80 -27.13
C GLY A 472 9.86 -20.89 -25.97
N GLY A 473 9.40 -21.10 -24.72
CA GLY A 473 10.23 -21.29 -23.54
C GLY A 473 10.83 -20.00 -22.96
N LYS A 474 10.44 -18.82 -23.46
CA LYS A 474 10.90 -17.52 -22.92
C LYS A 474 10.06 -17.12 -21.73
N TYR A 475 10.74 -16.70 -20.66
CA TYR A 475 10.11 -16.08 -19.50
C TYR A 475 9.92 -14.58 -19.75
N ILE A 476 8.78 -14.08 -19.39
CA ILE A 476 8.36 -12.68 -19.51
C ILE A 476 7.88 -12.23 -18.14
N ALA A 477 8.25 -11.02 -17.75
CA ALA A 477 7.80 -10.35 -16.53
C ALA A 477 6.62 -9.43 -16.85
N PRO A 478 5.36 -9.84 -16.61
CA PRO A 478 4.18 -9.07 -16.98
C PRO A 478 4.16 -7.69 -16.32
N SER A 479 4.47 -7.64 -15.03
CA SER A 479 4.39 -6.41 -14.24
C SER A 479 5.30 -5.30 -14.76
N ALA A 480 6.47 -5.65 -15.30
CA ALA A 480 7.39 -4.69 -15.90
C ALA A 480 6.81 -4.07 -17.18
N ILE A 481 6.21 -4.89 -18.06
CA ILE A 481 5.59 -4.43 -19.31
C ILE A 481 4.34 -3.59 -19.02
N GLU A 482 3.50 -4.04 -18.09
CA GLU A 482 2.28 -3.34 -17.64
C GLU A 482 2.61 -1.96 -17.07
N GLY A 483 3.64 -1.88 -16.22
CA GLY A 483 4.13 -0.61 -15.67
C GLY A 483 4.67 0.34 -16.75
N GLN A 484 5.42 -0.17 -17.72
CA GLN A 484 5.88 0.63 -18.86
C GLN A 484 4.71 1.12 -19.72
N PHE A 485 3.69 0.30 -19.96
CA PHE A 485 2.52 0.73 -20.73
C PHE A 485 1.75 1.85 -20.03
N LYS A 486 1.53 1.73 -18.71
CA LYS A 486 0.89 2.78 -17.91
C LYS A 486 1.66 4.11 -17.94
N ALA A 487 2.99 4.06 -18.09
CA ALA A 487 3.81 5.25 -18.19
C ALA A 487 3.73 5.93 -19.57
N VAL A 488 3.54 5.17 -20.66
CA VAL A 488 3.42 5.74 -22.00
C VAL A 488 1.99 6.14 -22.34
N CYS A 489 0.98 5.38 -21.89
CA CYS A 489 -0.43 5.66 -22.16
C CYS A 489 -1.12 6.31 -20.94
N PRO A 490 -1.24 7.64 -20.88
CA PRO A 490 -1.76 8.34 -19.70
C PRO A 490 -3.28 8.20 -19.49
N TYR A 491 -3.94 7.44 -20.36
CA TYR A 491 -5.36 7.12 -20.29
C TYR A 491 -5.63 5.75 -19.65
N THR A 492 -4.57 4.99 -19.33
CA THR A 492 -4.69 3.63 -18.78
C THR A 492 -5.05 3.65 -17.30
N SER A 493 -6.10 2.90 -16.93
CA SER A 493 -6.37 2.53 -15.54
C SER A 493 -5.60 1.27 -15.16
N GLN A 494 -5.82 0.16 -15.89
CA GLN A 494 -5.11 -1.09 -15.68
C GLN A 494 -4.64 -1.68 -17.02
N ALA A 495 -3.58 -2.47 -16.94
CA ALA A 495 -3.05 -3.26 -18.05
C ALA A 495 -2.72 -4.65 -17.54
N VAL A 496 -3.08 -5.69 -18.28
CA VAL A 496 -2.85 -7.09 -17.90
C VAL A 496 -2.25 -7.82 -19.11
N VAL A 497 -1.00 -8.23 -18.98
CA VAL A 497 -0.30 -9.02 -20.00
C VAL A 497 -0.71 -10.47 -19.89
N VAL A 498 -1.13 -11.07 -21.00
CA VAL A 498 -1.57 -12.46 -21.13
C VAL A 498 -0.67 -13.18 -22.13
N GLY A 499 -0.23 -14.42 -21.82
CA GLY A 499 0.66 -15.13 -22.72
C GLY A 499 1.14 -16.50 -22.23
N GLN A 500 0.64 -16.98 -21.08
CA GLN A 500 1.05 -18.26 -20.50
C GLN A 500 0.77 -19.41 -21.47
N ALA A 501 1.83 -20.15 -21.84
CA ALA A 501 1.80 -21.26 -22.80
C ALA A 501 1.32 -20.83 -24.21
N ARG A 502 1.28 -19.55 -24.54
CA ARG A 502 0.94 -19.01 -25.87
C ARG A 502 2.20 -18.66 -26.64
N ASN A 503 2.10 -18.54 -27.96
CA ASN A 503 3.24 -18.25 -28.85
C ASN A 503 3.65 -16.77 -28.89
N PHE A 504 2.83 -15.87 -28.37
CA PHE A 504 3.12 -14.45 -28.18
C PHE A 504 2.31 -13.89 -27.02
N VAL A 505 2.66 -12.69 -26.58
CA VAL A 505 1.92 -12.00 -25.52
C VAL A 505 0.92 -11.00 -26.09
N THR A 506 -0.18 -10.86 -25.37
CA THR A 506 -1.25 -9.90 -25.64
C THR A 506 -1.51 -9.06 -24.40
N MET A 507 -2.31 -8.00 -24.51
CA MET A 507 -2.62 -7.13 -23.38
C MET A 507 -4.13 -6.83 -23.32
N LEU A 508 -4.71 -6.99 -22.13
CA LEU A 508 -6.01 -6.43 -21.78
C LEU A 508 -5.80 -5.06 -21.16
N ILE A 509 -6.59 -4.06 -21.56
CA ILE A 509 -6.40 -2.66 -21.14
C ILE A 509 -7.74 -2.11 -20.66
N SER A 510 -7.81 -1.59 -19.43
CA SER A 510 -8.90 -0.72 -19.02
C SER A 510 -8.44 0.73 -19.01
N LEU A 511 -9.34 1.65 -19.37
CA LEU A 511 -9.05 3.07 -19.46
C LEU A 511 -9.63 3.79 -18.23
N ASP A 512 -8.97 4.85 -17.79
CA ASP A 512 -9.47 5.74 -16.74
C ASP A 512 -10.62 6.59 -17.29
N GLU A 513 -11.77 6.53 -16.64
CA GLU A 513 -13.00 7.14 -17.15
C GLU A 513 -12.88 8.65 -17.29
N ASP A 514 -12.31 9.33 -16.29
CA ASP A 514 -12.16 10.79 -16.32
C ASP A 514 -11.14 11.21 -17.39
N ALA A 515 -10.04 10.47 -17.50
CA ALA A 515 -9.00 10.77 -18.48
C ALA A 515 -9.49 10.57 -19.91
N ILE A 516 -10.21 9.48 -20.18
CA ILE A 516 -10.69 9.19 -21.55
C ILE A 516 -11.85 10.10 -21.96
N LYS A 517 -12.73 10.47 -21.04
CA LYS A 517 -13.76 11.49 -21.28
C LYS A 517 -13.13 12.85 -21.57
N GLY A 518 -12.05 13.20 -20.83
CA GLY A 518 -11.28 14.42 -21.10
C GLY A 518 -10.60 14.41 -22.48
N TRP A 519 -10.12 13.25 -22.93
CA TRP A 519 -9.55 13.09 -24.29
C TRP A 519 -10.64 13.23 -25.38
N ALA A 520 -11.84 12.70 -25.13
CA ALA A 520 -12.97 12.76 -26.06
C ALA A 520 -13.55 14.17 -26.21
N ALA A 521 -13.34 15.05 -25.23
CA ALA A 521 -13.88 16.41 -25.24
C ALA A 521 -13.32 17.24 -26.40
N GLY A 522 -14.20 17.98 -27.08
CA GLY A 522 -13.86 18.78 -28.27
C GLY A 522 -13.68 17.97 -29.56
N GLY A 523 -13.96 16.65 -29.52
CA GLY A 523 -13.81 15.73 -30.64
C GLY A 523 -15.09 14.99 -31.04
N PRO A 524 -15.00 14.02 -31.97
CA PRO A 524 -16.16 13.25 -32.44
C PRO A 524 -16.88 12.42 -31.36
N LEU A 525 -16.21 12.17 -30.26
CA LEU A 525 -16.69 11.34 -29.15
C LEU A 525 -17.19 12.17 -27.96
N GLU A 526 -17.27 13.50 -28.09
CA GLU A 526 -17.77 14.37 -27.02
C GLU A 526 -19.21 14.00 -26.62
N GLY A 527 -19.48 13.93 -25.32
CA GLY A 527 -20.79 13.59 -24.75
C GLY A 527 -21.19 12.11 -24.85
N LYS A 528 -20.34 11.24 -25.39
CA LYS A 528 -20.57 9.79 -25.40
C LYS A 528 -20.34 9.18 -24.01
N SER A 529 -21.03 8.04 -23.74
CA SER A 529 -20.79 7.26 -22.53
C SER A 529 -19.38 6.62 -22.56
N TYR A 530 -18.90 6.19 -21.37
CA TYR A 530 -17.62 5.48 -21.27
C TYR A 530 -17.56 4.29 -22.22
N GLU A 531 -18.59 3.44 -22.22
CA GLU A 531 -18.65 2.23 -23.07
C GLU A 531 -18.61 2.59 -24.56
N GLN A 532 -19.26 3.68 -24.97
CA GLN A 532 -19.23 4.16 -26.34
C GLN A 532 -17.85 4.69 -26.73
N ILE A 533 -17.16 5.38 -25.81
CA ILE A 533 -15.80 5.89 -26.05
C ILE A 533 -14.82 4.74 -26.18
N VAL A 534 -14.82 3.77 -25.26
CA VAL A 534 -13.85 2.67 -25.28
C VAL A 534 -14.05 1.72 -26.46
N ALA A 535 -15.27 1.60 -26.98
CA ALA A 535 -15.60 0.79 -28.14
C ALA A 535 -15.35 1.51 -29.50
N ALA A 536 -14.98 2.80 -29.48
CA ALA A 536 -14.83 3.58 -30.69
C ALA A 536 -13.52 3.25 -31.43
N PRO A 537 -13.52 3.22 -32.79
CA PRO A 537 -12.31 3.00 -33.59
C PRO A 537 -11.20 4.04 -33.34
N GLU A 538 -11.58 5.26 -33.01
CA GLU A 538 -10.68 6.35 -32.65
C GLU A 538 -9.88 6.03 -31.39
N THR A 539 -10.54 5.44 -30.39
CA THR A 539 -9.92 5.00 -29.14
C THR A 539 -8.98 3.83 -29.38
N GLU A 540 -9.41 2.84 -30.17
CA GLU A 540 -8.56 1.72 -30.56
C GLU A 540 -7.29 2.20 -31.28
N LYS A 541 -7.43 3.13 -32.24
CA LYS A 541 -6.31 3.72 -32.97
C LYS A 541 -5.37 4.49 -32.04
N MET A 542 -5.90 5.24 -31.08
CA MET A 542 -5.11 5.97 -30.10
C MET A 542 -4.29 5.01 -29.24
N VAL A 543 -4.92 3.96 -28.69
CA VAL A 543 -4.24 2.94 -27.89
C VAL A 543 -3.21 2.17 -28.70
N ALA A 544 -3.49 1.84 -29.96
CA ALA A 544 -2.54 1.19 -30.87
C ALA A 544 -1.25 1.99 -31.01
N GLY A 545 -1.32 3.33 -31.11
CA GLY A 545 -0.13 4.18 -31.16
C GLY A 545 0.74 4.06 -29.90
N TYR A 546 0.13 3.95 -28.72
CA TYR A 546 0.86 3.72 -27.47
C TYR A 546 1.44 2.31 -27.35
N ILE A 547 0.76 1.29 -27.90
CA ILE A 547 1.31 -0.08 -28.01
C ILE A 547 2.54 -0.10 -28.92
N GLU A 548 2.54 0.63 -30.03
CA GLU A 548 3.71 0.76 -30.91
C GLU A 548 4.87 1.44 -30.19
N GLU A 549 4.62 2.52 -29.43
CA GLU A 549 5.63 3.19 -28.63
C GLU A 549 6.21 2.25 -27.55
N LEU A 550 5.36 1.50 -26.84
CA LEU A 550 5.80 0.49 -25.89
C LEU A 550 6.67 -0.56 -26.56
N ASN A 551 6.21 -1.14 -27.66
CA ASN A 551 6.90 -2.20 -28.38
C ASN A 551 8.29 -1.76 -28.89
N GLY A 552 8.48 -0.47 -29.16
CA GLY A 552 9.78 0.10 -29.50
C GLY A 552 10.81 0.06 -28.36
N LYS A 553 10.36 -0.15 -27.12
CA LYS A 553 11.20 -0.23 -25.92
C LYS A 553 11.42 -1.66 -25.41
N LEU A 554 10.65 -2.64 -25.94
CA LEU A 554 10.64 -4.04 -25.51
C LEU A 554 11.55 -4.94 -26.35
N ASN A 555 12.00 -6.03 -25.75
CA ASN A 555 12.64 -7.11 -26.49
C ASN A 555 11.63 -7.77 -27.45
N ARG A 556 12.13 -8.34 -28.54
CA ARG A 556 11.29 -8.93 -29.61
C ARG A 556 10.25 -9.95 -29.08
N TRP A 557 10.61 -10.75 -28.09
CA TRP A 557 9.74 -11.79 -27.52
C TRP A 557 8.74 -11.23 -26.48
N GLU A 558 8.92 -10.00 -26.01
CA GLU A 558 8.07 -9.31 -25.04
C GLU A 558 7.03 -8.41 -25.72
N THR A 559 7.20 -8.16 -27.03
CA THR A 559 6.32 -7.24 -27.77
C THR A 559 4.88 -7.70 -27.76
N ILE A 560 3.97 -6.76 -27.44
CA ILE A 560 2.52 -6.98 -27.45
C ILE A 560 2.05 -7.07 -28.91
N LYS A 561 1.56 -8.24 -29.31
CA LYS A 561 1.13 -8.49 -30.70
C LYS A 561 -0.31 -8.10 -30.97
N LYS A 562 -1.17 -8.22 -29.96
CA LYS A 562 -2.57 -7.81 -30.00
C LYS A 562 -2.99 -7.29 -28.63
N PHE A 563 -4.01 -6.47 -28.59
CA PHE A 563 -4.60 -5.96 -27.35
C PHE A 563 -6.13 -5.93 -27.45
N ALA A 564 -6.78 -5.84 -26.31
CA ALA A 564 -8.22 -5.58 -26.23
C ALA A 564 -8.48 -4.50 -25.16
N ILE A 565 -9.29 -3.51 -25.52
CA ILE A 565 -9.79 -2.50 -24.57
C ILE A 565 -11.00 -3.11 -23.87
N LEU A 566 -10.98 -3.10 -22.54
CA LEU A 566 -12.05 -3.63 -21.72
C LEU A 566 -13.23 -2.67 -21.66
N PRO A 567 -14.48 -3.18 -21.62
CA PRO A 567 -15.68 -2.34 -21.60
C PRO A 567 -15.88 -1.59 -20.28
N ARG A 568 -15.17 -1.98 -19.22
CA ARG A 568 -15.19 -1.38 -17.88
C ARG A 568 -13.83 -1.53 -17.20
N ASP A 569 -13.63 -0.78 -16.12
CA ASP A 569 -12.45 -1.00 -15.28
C ASP A 569 -12.57 -2.31 -14.48
N LEU A 570 -11.45 -2.80 -13.95
CA LEU A 570 -11.40 -3.95 -13.07
C LEU A 570 -11.96 -3.57 -11.69
N SER A 571 -12.70 -4.48 -11.06
CA SER A 571 -13.35 -4.20 -9.77
C SER A 571 -13.17 -5.30 -8.72
N ILE A 572 -13.37 -4.91 -7.45
CA ILE A 572 -13.33 -5.84 -6.31
C ILE A 572 -14.53 -6.77 -6.38
N GLU A 573 -15.71 -6.23 -6.70
CA GLU A 573 -16.98 -6.97 -6.78
C GLU A 573 -16.93 -8.08 -7.84
N ALA A 574 -16.22 -7.84 -8.95
CA ALA A 574 -15.99 -8.87 -9.98
C ALA A 574 -14.85 -9.85 -9.61
N GLY A 575 -14.24 -9.69 -8.44
CA GLY A 575 -13.15 -10.52 -7.99
C GLY A 575 -11.84 -10.35 -8.76
N GLU A 576 -11.66 -9.26 -9.51
CA GLU A 576 -10.54 -9.02 -10.43
C GLU A 576 -9.36 -8.33 -9.77
N ILE A 577 -9.64 -7.54 -8.74
CA ILE A 577 -8.63 -6.90 -7.90
C ILE A 577 -8.89 -7.20 -6.42
N THR A 578 -7.84 -7.13 -5.63
CA THR A 578 -7.94 -7.28 -4.17
C THR A 578 -8.38 -5.97 -3.52
N PRO A 579 -8.82 -5.97 -2.24
CA PRO A 579 -9.05 -4.74 -1.47
C PRO A 579 -7.83 -3.81 -1.40
N SER A 580 -6.61 -4.36 -1.54
CA SER A 580 -5.36 -3.60 -1.66
C SER A 580 -5.03 -3.18 -3.10
N MET A 581 -6.00 -3.27 -4.03
CA MET A 581 -5.89 -2.88 -5.45
C MET A 581 -4.87 -3.69 -6.28
N LYS A 582 -4.52 -4.91 -5.85
CA LYS A 582 -3.66 -5.83 -6.61
C LYS A 582 -4.50 -6.66 -7.59
N ILE A 583 -4.02 -6.80 -8.82
CA ILE A 583 -4.70 -7.58 -9.87
C ILE A 583 -4.69 -9.07 -9.51
N LYS A 584 -5.85 -9.70 -9.52
CA LYS A 584 -6.02 -11.16 -9.46
C LYS A 584 -6.00 -11.71 -10.90
N ARG A 585 -4.81 -11.89 -11.43
CA ARG A 585 -4.57 -12.21 -12.86
C ARG A 585 -5.45 -13.35 -13.38
N ARG A 586 -5.56 -14.46 -12.63
CA ARG A 586 -6.40 -15.60 -13.02
C ARG A 586 -7.88 -15.25 -13.13
N SER A 587 -8.40 -14.44 -12.22
CA SER A 587 -9.80 -13.98 -12.27
C SER A 587 -10.03 -13.09 -13.50
N VAL A 588 -9.11 -12.19 -13.78
CA VAL A 588 -9.18 -11.34 -14.98
C VAL A 588 -9.13 -12.19 -16.25
N GLU A 589 -8.20 -13.14 -16.35
CA GLU A 589 -8.10 -14.05 -17.51
C GLU A 589 -9.38 -14.91 -17.68
N SER A 590 -10.01 -15.34 -16.58
CA SER A 590 -11.27 -16.08 -16.63
C SER A 590 -12.43 -15.21 -17.07
N ASN A 591 -12.57 -14.01 -16.48
CA ASN A 591 -13.71 -13.11 -16.76
C ASN A 591 -13.66 -12.54 -18.20
N PHE A 592 -12.47 -12.40 -18.77
CA PHE A 592 -12.25 -11.87 -20.13
C PHE A 592 -11.72 -12.92 -21.10
N SER A 593 -11.99 -14.22 -20.83
CA SER A 593 -11.52 -15.33 -21.68
C SER A 593 -11.95 -15.21 -23.15
N GLU A 594 -13.18 -14.73 -23.41
CA GLU A 594 -13.67 -14.53 -24.78
C GLU A 594 -12.83 -13.49 -25.56
N GLN A 595 -12.47 -12.38 -24.92
CA GLN A 595 -11.60 -11.34 -25.51
C GLN A 595 -10.19 -11.90 -25.77
N ILE A 596 -9.67 -12.68 -24.80
CA ILE A 596 -8.37 -13.33 -24.93
C ILE A 596 -8.38 -14.31 -26.10
N ASP A 597 -9.37 -15.18 -26.21
CA ASP A 597 -9.45 -16.15 -27.30
C ASP A 597 -9.61 -15.49 -28.68
N LYS A 598 -10.34 -14.40 -28.77
CA LYS A 598 -10.41 -13.58 -30.01
C LYS A 598 -9.04 -13.06 -30.43
N MET A 599 -8.20 -12.62 -29.47
CA MET A 599 -6.85 -12.16 -29.77
C MET A 599 -5.93 -13.28 -30.28
N TYR A 600 -6.14 -14.52 -29.88
CA TYR A 600 -5.37 -15.67 -30.34
C TYR A 600 -6.00 -16.43 -31.52
N ALA A 601 -7.22 -16.07 -31.93
CA ALA A 601 -7.90 -16.70 -33.07
C ALA A 601 -7.06 -16.58 -34.34
N GLY A 602 -6.90 -17.72 -35.08
CA GLY A 602 -6.12 -17.80 -36.29
C GLY A 602 -4.60 -17.85 -36.10
N SER A 603 -4.08 -17.81 -34.87
CA SER A 603 -2.67 -18.09 -34.63
C SER A 603 -2.46 -19.61 -34.54
N LEU A 604 -1.50 -20.10 -35.35
CA LEU A 604 -1.01 -21.50 -35.20
C LEU A 604 -0.37 -21.64 -33.84
N ALA A 605 -1.15 -22.14 -32.87
CA ALA A 605 -0.61 -22.70 -31.65
C ALA A 605 -1.66 -23.33 -30.79
N GLN A 606 -1.78 -24.55 -30.94
CA GLN A 606 -2.10 -25.50 -29.90
C GLN A 606 -1.22 -26.71 -30.20
N ILE A 607 -0.02 -26.72 -29.64
CA ILE A 607 0.75 -27.95 -29.47
C ILE A 607 1.02 -28.11 -28.00
#